data_2be34b571c525939dd2787d2ddc0883b
#
_entry.id   2be34b571c525939dd2787d2ddc0883b
#
_cell.length_a   1.000
_cell.length_b   1.000
_cell.length_c   1.000
_cell.angle_alpha   90.00
_cell.angle_beta   90.00
_cell.angle_gamma   90.00
#
_symmetry.space_group_name_H-M   'P 1'
#
loop_
_entity.id
_entity.type
_entity.pdbx_description
1 polymer ?
#
loop_
_entity_poly.entity_id
_entity_poly.type
_entity_poly.pdbx_seq_one_letter_code
_entity_poly.pdbx_strand_id
1 'polypeptide(L)'
;MRRIILSIMMGLIATIAIAQERTVENRPYTDLRPCHFGVMVGTHLQDLEFINAGPVTYTDENGAEVNSNVTIDQDRWDPGFTVGVLGEFRLSTHFQFRIAPAMYFGTRHLTFHNIMQDANEDGNVKQEDKKQELKTAYISSAFDIIFSAPRFNNHRPYIMAGINPMMNLSGNKSDYIQLKKTDIFLELGLGCDFYLPFFKLRPELKFMYGLMNIYDKDHVKNVKDKSMLPYTLAAKEAHSKMIALTFYFE
;
A
#
# COMPACT_ATOMS: atom_id res chain seq x y z
N MET A 1 32.97 -0.67 8.78
CA MET A 1 31.51 -0.87 9.02
C MET A 1 31.19 -1.13 10.49
N ARG A 2 31.72 -2.17 11.16
CA ARG A 2 31.39 -2.50 12.56
C ARG A 2 31.63 -1.34 13.55
N ARG A 3 32.71 -0.54 13.38
CA ARG A 3 33.00 0.63 14.23
C ARG A 3 32.03 1.79 14.01
N ILE A 4 31.55 1.99 12.78
CA ILE A 4 30.57 3.04 12.44
C ILE A 4 29.22 2.71 13.05
N ILE A 5 28.78 1.44 12.97
CA ILE A 5 27.54 0.97 13.60
C ILE A 5 27.59 1.13 15.11
N LEU A 6 28.74 0.81 15.74
CA LEU A 6 28.91 1.00 17.18
C LEU A 6 28.87 2.48 17.58
N SER A 7 29.45 3.38 16.77
CA SER A 7 29.40 4.82 17.02
C SER A 7 28.01 5.40 16.87
N ILE A 8 27.22 4.93 15.90
CA ILE A 8 25.83 5.34 15.71
C ILE A 8 24.97 4.83 16.86
N MET A 9 25.15 3.56 17.27
CA MET A 9 24.44 3.00 18.43
C MET A 9 24.78 3.73 19.73
N MET A 10 26.03 4.09 19.94
CA MET A 10 26.48 4.84 21.11
C MET A 10 25.96 6.28 21.11
N GLY A 11 25.86 6.93 19.94
CA GLY A 11 25.21 8.24 19.77
C GLY A 11 23.71 8.20 20.05
N LEU A 12 23.00 7.17 19.63
CA LEU A 12 21.58 6.96 19.93
C LEU A 12 21.33 6.73 21.44
N ILE A 13 22.21 6.00 22.13
CA ILE A 13 22.10 5.77 23.58
C ILE A 13 22.39 7.07 24.35
N ALA A 14 23.34 7.89 23.90
CA ALA A 14 23.66 9.16 24.54
C ALA A 14 22.50 10.17 24.48
N THR A 15 21.69 10.17 23.42
CA THR A 15 20.51 11.05 23.32
C THR A 15 19.38 10.65 24.27
N ILE A 16 19.31 9.40 24.69
CA ILE A 16 18.31 8.91 25.65
C ILE A 16 18.63 9.39 27.09
N ALA A 17 19.90 9.61 27.40
CA ALA A 17 20.33 10.01 28.76
C ALA A 17 19.97 11.47 29.13
N ILE A 18 19.69 12.34 28.17
CA ILE A 18 19.34 13.77 28.41
C ILE A 18 17.84 13.95 28.71
N ALA A 19 17.00 12.90 28.58
CA ALA A 19 15.54 12.97 28.65
C ALA A 19 14.95 12.94 30.07
N GLN A 20 15.72 13.27 31.16
CA GLN A 20 15.21 13.21 32.52
C GLN A 20 14.70 14.54 33.07
N GLU A 21 14.58 15.59 32.29
CA GLU A 21 13.84 16.77 32.74
C GLU A 21 12.33 16.44 32.83
N ARG A 22 11.73 16.73 34.00
CA ARG A 22 10.27 16.65 34.19
C ARG A 22 9.59 17.64 33.25
N THR A 23 9.28 17.19 32.07
CA THR A 23 8.53 17.96 31.08
C THR A 23 7.08 18.06 31.55
N VAL A 24 6.50 19.25 31.45
CA VAL A 24 5.07 19.45 31.74
C VAL A 24 4.26 18.53 30.82
N GLU A 25 3.38 17.72 31.40
CA GLU A 25 2.49 16.86 30.64
C GLU A 25 1.43 17.69 29.93
N ASN A 26 1.47 17.71 28.60
CA ASN A 26 0.46 18.33 27.79
C ASN A 26 -0.81 17.47 27.77
N ARG A 27 -2.00 18.07 27.90
CA ARG A 27 -3.29 17.37 27.81
C ARG A 27 -3.37 16.12 28.73
N PRO A 28 -3.18 16.23 30.04
CA PRO A 28 -2.94 15.10 30.94
C PRO A 28 -4.09 14.09 31.01
N TYR A 29 -5.34 14.50 30.74
CA TYR A 29 -6.52 13.64 30.84
C TYR A 29 -7.04 13.16 29.46
N THR A 30 -6.30 13.42 28.38
CA THR A 30 -6.78 13.09 27.03
C THR A 30 -6.99 11.60 26.85
N ASP A 31 -6.07 10.77 27.36
CA ASP A 31 -6.15 9.30 27.21
C ASP A 31 -7.26 8.64 28.04
N LEU A 32 -7.89 9.40 28.93
CA LEU A 32 -9.02 8.91 29.73
C LEU A 32 -10.37 9.07 29.01
N ARG A 33 -10.42 9.84 27.95
CA ARG A 33 -11.65 10.04 27.17
C ARG A 33 -12.07 8.74 26.49
N PRO A 34 -13.36 8.41 26.45
CA PRO A 34 -13.86 7.18 25.84
C PRO A 34 -13.73 7.18 24.32
N CYS A 35 -13.83 8.36 23.69
CA CYS A 35 -13.78 8.53 22.23
C CYS A 35 -12.85 9.69 21.85
N HIS A 36 -12.18 9.51 20.72
CA HIS A 36 -11.36 10.51 20.05
C HIS A 36 -11.76 10.59 18.59
N PHE A 37 -11.73 11.79 18.04
CA PHE A 37 -11.95 12.04 16.62
C PHE A 37 -10.81 12.87 16.08
N GLY A 38 -10.49 12.65 14.81
CA GLY A 38 -9.41 13.38 14.18
C GLY A 38 -9.45 13.28 12.68
N VAL A 39 -8.47 13.92 12.08
CA VAL A 39 -8.24 13.87 10.64
C VAL A 39 -6.90 13.19 10.37
N MET A 40 -6.77 12.60 9.19
CA MET A 40 -5.52 11.99 8.78
C MET A 40 -5.12 12.47 7.39
N VAL A 41 -3.82 12.63 7.23
CA VAL A 41 -3.17 12.86 5.94
C VAL A 41 -1.93 11.98 5.87
N GLY A 42 -1.58 11.53 4.69
CA GLY A 42 -0.41 10.67 4.54
C GLY A 42 0.03 10.52 3.10
N THR A 43 1.17 9.86 2.97
CA THR A 43 1.68 9.39 1.69
C THR A 43 1.82 7.88 1.76
N HIS A 44 1.70 7.23 0.61
CA HIS A 44 1.92 5.80 0.53
C HIS A 44 2.71 5.45 -0.72
N LEU A 45 3.40 4.33 -0.65
CA LEU A 45 4.01 3.66 -1.78
C LEU A 45 3.17 2.43 -2.06
N GLN A 46 2.82 2.20 -3.31
CA GLN A 46 1.99 1.08 -3.75
C GLN A 46 2.73 0.23 -4.78
N ASP A 47 2.51 -1.07 -4.70
CA ASP A 47 3.10 -2.08 -5.54
C ASP A 47 2.08 -3.19 -5.86
N LEU A 48 2.27 -3.87 -7.00
CA LEU A 48 1.49 -5.03 -7.42
C LEU A 48 2.41 -6.22 -7.64
N GLU A 49 2.19 -7.25 -6.86
CA GLU A 49 2.85 -8.54 -7.07
C GLU A 49 2.02 -9.38 -8.04
N PHE A 50 2.61 -9.73 -9.18
CA PHE A 50 1.98 -10.57 -10.19
C PHE A 50 2.51 -12.01 -10.13
N ILE A 51 1.60 -12.96 -10.24
CA ILE A 51 1.93 -14.34 -10.57
C ILE A 51 1.68 -14.51 -12.06
N ASN A 52 2.77 -14.52 -12.84
CA ASN A 52 2.73 -14.61 -14.30
C ASN A 52 2.22 -15.98 -14.78
N ALA A 53 1.52 -16.00 -15.92
CA ALA A 53 0.91 -17.20 -16.48
C ALA A 53 1.93 -18.11 -17.17
N GLY A 54 3.06 -17.56 -17.65
CA GLY A 54 4.00 -18.22 -18.52
C GLY A 54 3.51 -18.28 -19.98
N PRO A 55 4.04 -19.19 -20.80
CA PRO A 55 3.61 -19.33 -22.19
C PRO A 55 2.13 -19.61 -22.32
N VAL A 56 1.42 -18.83 -23.13
CA VAL A 56 -0.02 -18.98 -23.42
C VAL A 56 -0.25 -19.03 -24.92
N THR A 57 -1.19 -19.88 -25.35
CA THR A 57 -1.66 -19.94 -26.74
C THR A 57 -2.99 -19.21 -26.85
N TYR A 58 -3.13 -18.34 -27.81
CA TYR A 58 -4.38 -17.63 -28.10
C TYR A 58 -4.66 -17.60 -29.60
N THR A 59 -5.92 -17.34 -29.97
CA THR A 59 -6.31 -17.24 -31.36
C THR A 59 -6.33 -15.77 -31.79
N ASP A 60 -5.54 -15.44 -32.79
CA ASP A 60 -5.41 -14.11 -33.38
C ASP A 60 -6.70 -13.71 -34.17
N GLU A 61 -6.71 -12.49 -34.72
CA GLU A 61 -7.81 -11.97 -35.56
C GLU A 61 -8.03 -12.77 -36.86
N ASN A 62 -6.98 -13.38 -37.39
CA ASN A 62 -7.01 -14.21 -38.58
C ASN A 62 -7.42 -15.66 -38.31
N GLY A 63 -7.68 -16.02 -37.04
CA GLY A 63 -8.02 -17.38 -36.62
C GLY A 63 -6.82 -18.31 -36.47
N ALA A 64 -5.59 -17.80 -36.53
CA ALA A 64 -4.37 -18.57 -36.32
C ALA A 64 -4.08 -18.71 -34.82
N GLU A 65 -3.57 -19.89 -34.41
CA GLU A 65 -3.05 -20.10 -33.05
C GLU A 65 -1.65 -19.49 -32.95
N VAL A 66 -1.51 -18.56 -31.99
CA VAL A 66 -0.25 -17.85 -31.69
C VAL A 66 0.18 -18.15 -30.27
N ASN A 67 1.46 -18.51 -30.12
CA ASN A 67 2.06 -18.66 -28.79
C ASN A 67 2.66 -17.33 -28.36
N SER A 68 2.43 -16.96 -27.12
CA SER A 68 3.00 -15.76 -26.50
C SER A 68 3.52 -16.07 -25.10
N ASN A 69 4.59 -15.40 -24.73
CA ASN A 69 5.14 -15.46 -23.38
C ASN A 69 5.43 -14.01 -22.91
N VAL A 70 4.42 -13.40 -22.33
CA VAL A 70 4.50 -12.05 -21.77
C VAL A 70 4.54 -12.13 -20.27
N THR A 71 5.48 -11.45 -19.66
CA THR A 71 5.56 -11.23 -18.21
C THR A 71 5.16 -9.80 -17.87
N ILE A 72 4.56 -9.64 -16.71
CA ILE A 72 4.12 -8.34 -16.20
C ILE A 72 4.84 -8.09 -14.89
N ASP A 73 5.30 -6.87 -14.70
CA ASP A 73 5.86 -6.43 -13.44
C ASP A 73 5.53 -4.94 -13.21
N GLN A 74 5.58 -4.55 -11.96
CA GLN A 74 5.62 -3.15 -11.54
C GLN A 74 7.06 -2.85 -11.12
N ASP A 75 7.86 -2.28 -12.03
CA ASP A 75 9.31 -2.11 -11.88
C ASP A 75 9.71 -1.24 -10.68
N ARG A 76 8.76 -0.51 -10.11
CA ARG A 76 9.00 0.43 -9.00
C ARG A 76 7.78 0.59 -8.11
N TRP A 77 8.04 0.95 -6.86
CA TRP A 77 7.01 1.42 -5.95
C TRP A 77 6.51 2.80 -6.37
N ASP A 78 5.23 2.92 -6.63
CA ASP A 78 4.62 4.18 -7.05
C ASP A 78 4.04 4.96 -5.88
N PRO A 79 4.37 6.26 -5.77
CA PRO A 79 3.88 7.10 -4.70
C PRO A 79 2.41 7.50 -4.89
N GLY A 80 1.74 7.69 -3.76
CA GLY A 80 0.39 8.21 -3.69
C GLY A 80 0.17 9.04 -2.44
N PHE A 81 -1.02 9.58 -2.27
CA PHE A 81 -1.40 10.31 -1.09
C PHE A 81 -2.72 9.81 -0.51
N THR A 82 -2.90 10.02 0.79
CA THR A 82 -4.04 9.54 1.54
C THR A 82 -4.61 10.65 2.40
N VAL A 83 -5.93 10.76 2.42
CA VAL A 83 -6.66 11.67 3.30
C VAL A 83 -7.85 10.95 3.90
N GLY A 84 -8.20 11.28 5.14
CA GLY A 84 -9.32 10.65 5.81
C GLY A 84 -9.63 11.27 7.16
N VAL A 85 -10.52 10.60 7.85
CA VAL A 85 -10.89 10.91 9.23
C VAL A 85 -10.74 9.67 10.10
N LEU A 86 -10.74 9.84 11.40
CA LEU A 86 -10.68 8.72 12.32
C LEU A 86 -11.66 8.92 13.48
N GLY A 87 -12.16 7.81 13.98
CA GLY A 87 -12.81 7.69 15.27
C GLY A 87 -12.11 6.58 16.04
N GLU A 88 -11.65 6.89 17.25
CA GLU A 88 -10.96 5.95 18.11
C GLU A 88 -11.72 5.78 19.41
N PHE A 89 -11.91 4.53 19.84
CA PHE A 89 -12.65 4.15 21.03
C PHE A 89 -11.69 3.47 22.01
N ARG A 90 -11.64 3.98 23.22
CA ARG A 90 -10.84 3.39 24.29
C ARG A 90 -11.51 2.12 24.79
N LEU A 91 -10.85 0.97 24.65
CA LEU A 91 -11.31 -0.31 25.21
C LEU A 91 -10.75 -0.54 26.61
N SER A 92 -9.46 -0.20 26.80
CA SER A 92 -8.78 -0.32 28.10
C SER A 92 -7.64 0.71 28.18
N THR A 93 -6.80 0.61 29.23
CA THR A 93 -5.63 1.48 29.39
C THR A 93 -4.62 1.31 28.25
N HIS A 94 -4.52 0.11 27.69
CA HIS A 94 -3.55 -0.22 26.65
C HIS A 94 -4.18 -0.49 25.28
N PHE A 95 -5.47 -0.83 25.23
CA PHE A 95 -6.15 -1.20 23.99
C PHE A 95 -7.12 -0.12 23.56
N GLN A 96 -7.06 0.18 22.25
CA GLN A 96 -7.95 1.10 21.56
C GLN A 96 -8.44 0.44 20.27
N PHE A 97 -9.66 0.75 19.89
CA PHE A 97 -10.24 0.35 18.61
C PHE A 97 -10.42 1.59 17.75
N ARG A 98 -9.90 1.56 16.54
CA ARG A 98 -9.98 2.69 15.61
C ARG A 98 -10.76 2.29 14.36
N ILE A 99 -11.61 3.21 13.91
CA ILE A 99 -12.25 3.17 12.60
C ILE A 99 -11.74 4.39 11.84
N ALA A 100 -11.12 4.16 10.68
CA ALA A 100 -10.50 5.22 9.90
C ALA A 100 -10.93 5.17 8.42
N PRO A 101 -12.09 5.77 8.09
CA PRO A 101 -12.46 5.95 6.69
C PRO A 101 -11.51 6.91 5.99
N ALA A 102 -11.04 6.51 4.80
CA ALA A 102 -10.03 7.24 4.06
C ALA A 102 -10.16 7.06 2.55
N MET A 103 -9.53 7.97 1.82
CA MET A 103 -9.33 7.89 0.38
C MET A 103 -7.84 7.84 0.06
N TYR A 104 -7.48 6.91 -0.85
CA TYR A 104 -6.11 6.73 -1.33
C TYR A 104 -6.07 7.06 -2.82
N PHE A 105 -5.15 7.91 -3.21
CA PHE A 105 -4.99 8.34 -4.61
C PHE A 105 -3.57 8.08 -5.07
N GLY A 106 -3.43 7.51 -6.27
CA GLY A 106 -2.13 7.24 -6.85
C GLY A 106 -2.23 6.80 -8.31
N THR A 107 -1.09 6.47 -8.88
CA THR A 107 -0.98 5.88 -10.21
C THR A 107 0.01 4.73 -10.12
N ARG A 108 -0.29 3.60 -10.74
CA ARG A 108 0.61 2.44 -10.84
C ARG A 108 1.10 2.31 -12.26
N HIS A 109 2.38 2.01 -12.43
CA HIS A 109 3.02 1.83 -13.72
C HIS A 109 3.32 0.35 -13.92
N LEU A 110 2.70 -0.26 -14.92
CA LEU A 110 2.92 -1.65 -15.28
C LEU A 110 3.78 -1.71 -16.54
N THR A 111 4.74 -2.61 -16.55
CA THR A 111 5.58 -2.92 -17.71
C THR A 111 5.34 -4.36 -18.14
N PHE A 112 5.11 -4.55 -19.42
CA PHE A 112 4.90 -5.84 -20.06
C PHE A 112 6.14 -6.18 -20.88
N HIS A 113 6.80 -7.28 -20.53
CA HIS A 113 7.97 -7.80 -21.23
C HIS A 113 7.56 -8.99 -22.09
N ASN A 114 7.69 -8.86 -23.40
CA ASN A 114 7.45 -9.98 -24.32
C ASN A 114 8.74 -10.76 -24.54
N ILE A 115 8.80 -11.99 -24.04
CA ILE A 115 10.00 -12.86 -24.10
C ILE A 115 10.11 -13.62 -25.42
N MET A 116 9.04 -13.73 -26.19
CA MET A 116 8.99 -14.51 -27.44
C MET A 116 9.10 -13.66 -28.73
N GLN A 117 9.63 -12.45 -28.66
CA GLN A 117 9.85 -11.71 -29.91
C GLN A 117 10.99 -12.35 -30.70
N ASP A 118 10.68 -12.64 -31.98
CA ASP A 118 11.61 -13.22 -32.94
C ASP A 118 12.91 -12.42 -33.00
N ALA A 119 14.04 -13.13 -32.90
CA ALA A 119 15.34 -12.54 -33.25
C ALA A 119 15.27 -12.09 -34.70
N ASN A 120 15.43 -10.77 -34.96
CA ASN A 120 15.64 -10.28 -36.30
C ASN A 120 16.90 -10.97 -36.89
N GLU A 121 16.99 -11.07 -38.22
CA GLU A 121 18.12 -11.70 -38.93
C GLU A 121 19.53 -11.26 -38.48
N ASP A 122 19.61 -10.11 -37.80
CA ASP A 122 20.84 -9.57 -37.20
C ASP A 122 21.09 -10.02 -35.73
N GLY A 123 20.30 -10.91 -35.15
CA GLY A 123 20.48 -11.43 -33.78
C GLY A 123 20.19 -10.45 -32.65
N ASN A 124 19.73 -9.24 -32.95
CA ASN A 124 19.31 -8.25 -31.97
C ASN A 124 17.82 -8.43 -31.64
N VAL A 125 17.53 -8.95 -30.46
CA VAL A 125 16.16 -9.00 -29.92
C VAL A 125 15.75 -7.57 -29.53
N LYS A 126 14.94 -6.91 -30.34
CA LYS A 126 14.24 -5.69 -29.90
C LYS A 126 13.09 -6.11 -28.99
N GLN A 127 13.35 -6.12 -27.70
CA GLN A 127 12.33 -6.27 -26.69
C GLN A 127 11.51 -4.97 -26.67
N GLU A 128 10.32 -4.96 -27.27
CA GLU A 128 9.38 -3.84 -27.16
C GLU A 128 8.57 -4.01 -25.88
N ASP A 129 9.02 -3.33 -24.82
CA ASP A 129 8.28 -3.24 -23.58
C ASP A 129 7.06 -2.33 -23.76
N LYS A 130 5.87 -2.86 -23.47
CA LYS A 130 4.66 -2.03 -23.39
C LYS A 130 4.43 -1.57 -21.98
N LYS A 131 3.98 -0.33 -21.82
CA LYS A 131 3.70 0.28 -20.51
C LYS A 131 2.23 0.64 -20.41
N GLN A 132 1.68 0.45 -19.22
CA GLN A 132 0.33 0.85 -18.87
C GLN A 132 0.34 1.61 -17.55
N GLU A 133 -0.38 2.73 -17.50
CA GLU A 133 -0.60 3.50 -16.28
C GLU A 133 -2.01 3.22 -15.76
N LEU A 134 -2.09 2.71 -14.53
CA LEU A 134 -3.35 2.47 -13.83
C LEU A 134 -3.55 3.56 -12.77
N LYS A 135 -4.45 4.49 -13.04
CA LYS A 135 -4.89 5.45 -12.02
C LYS A 135 -5.67 4.71 -10.95
N THR A 136 -5.35 4.96 -9.69
CA THR A 136 -5.98 4.34 -8.54
C THR A 136 -6.63 5.40 -7.66
N ALA A 137 -7.90 5.19 -7.33
CA ALA A 137 -8.62 5.96 -6.33
C ALA A 137 -9.41 4.97 -5.49
N TYR A 138 -8.95 4.70 -4.26
CA TYR A 138 -9.62 3.79 -3.35
C TYR A 138 -10.39 4.58 -2.30
N ILE A 139 -11.61 4.14 -2.01
CA ILE A 139 -12.31 4.45 -0.76
C ILE A 139 -12.14 3.26 0.18
N SER A 140 -11.86 3.53 1.43
CA SER A 140 -11.56 2.51 2.42
C SER A 140 -12.13 2.84 3.78
N SER A 141 -12.17 1.84 4.65
CA SER A 141 -12.47 2.04 6.07
C SER A 141 -11.67 1.04 6.89
N ALA A 142 -10.54 1.49 7.45
CA ALA A 142 -9.70 0.64 8.29
C ALA A 142 -10.38 0.38 9.66
N PHE A 143 -10.21 -0.85 10.15
CA PHE A 143 -10.65 -1.30 11.47
C PHE A 143 -9.43 -1.86 12.20
N ASP A 144 -8.90 -1.08 13.12
CA ASP A 144 -7.61 -1.34 13.77
C ASP A 144 -7.78 -1.58 15.26
N ILE A 145 -7.01 -2.53 15.77
CA ILE A 145 -6.73 -2.68 17.20
C ILE A 145 -5.35 -2.10 17.46
N ILE A 146 -5.28 -1.16 18.38
CA ILE A 146 -4.05 -0.46 18.77
C ILE A 146 -3.69 -0.94 20.17
N PHE A 147 -2.43 -1.35 20.33
CA PHE A 147 -1.84 -1.64 21.62
C PHE A 147 -0.79 -0.57 21.94
N SER A 148 -1.08 0.26 22.95
CA SER A 148 -0.26 1.39 23.33
C SER A 148 0.49 1.12 24.64
N ALA A 149 1.75 1.51 24.69
CA ALA A 149 2.54 1.52 25.92
C ALA A 149 1.99 2.57 26.92
N PRO A 150 2.38 2.52 28.18
CA PRO A 150 2.17 3.64 29.09
C PRO A 150 2.77 4.92 28.53
N ARG A 151 2.08 6.04 28.76
CA ARG A 151 2.59 7.35 28.36
C ARG A 151 3.85 7.69 29.16
N PHE A 152 4.86 8.14 28.45
CA PHE A 152 6.10 8.66 29.04
C PHE A 152 6.24 10.13 28.65
N ASN A 153 6.11 11.04 29.59
CA ASN A 153 6.04 12.48 29.36
C ASN A 153 4.98 12.81 28.28
N ASN A 154 5.43 13.30 27.13
CA ASN A 154 4.58 13.69 26.00
C ASN A 154 4.64 12.71 24.81
N HIS A 155 5.05 11.47 25.07
CA HIS A 155 5.18 10.43 24.04
C HIS A 155 4.50 9.14 24.48
N ARG A 156 3.85 8.45 23.54
CA ARG A 156 3.20 7.16 23.77
C ARG A 156 3.35 6.29 22.55
N PRO A 157 4.37 5.40 22.50
CA PRO A 157 4.53 4.49 21.38
C PRO A 157 3.44 3.42 21.38
N TYR A 158 3.08 2.95 20.20
CA TYR A 158 2.08 1.90 20.01
C TYR A 158 2.38 1.06 18.78
N ILE A 159 1.78 -0.12 18.76
CA ILE A 159 1.68 -0.99 17.60
C ILE A 159 0.21 -1.16 17.25
N MET A 160 -0.08 -1.40 16.00
CA MET A 160 -1.43 -1.65 15.53
C MET A 160 -1.49 -2.83 14.57
N ALA A 161 -2.64 -3.49 14.57
CA ALA A 161 -3.00 -4.50 13.58
C ALA A 161 -4.46 -4.32 13.23
N GLY A 162 -4.81 -4.52 11.95
CA GLY A 162 -6.17 -4.32 11.49
C GLY A 162 -6.45 -4.88 10.13
N ILE A 163 -7.68 -4.68 9.70
CA ILE A 163 -8.17 -5.00 8.37
C ILE A 163 -8.71 -3.72 7.72
N ASN A 164 -8.45 -3.58 6.43
CA ASN A 164 -8.89 -2.41 5.68
C ASN A 164 -9.57 -2.84 4.38
N PRO A 165 -10.89 -3.03 4.35
CA PRO A 165 -11.62 -3.20 3.11
C PRO A 165 -11.51 -1.92 2.27
N MET A 166 -11.11 -2.11 1.01
CA MET A 166 -10.93 -1.05 0.04
C MET A 166 -11.74 -1.32 -1.22
N MET A 167 -12.30 -0.24 -1.78
CA MET A 167 -12.99 -0.28 -3.05
C MET A 167 -12.33 0.70 -4.02
N ASN A 168 -11.88 0.19 -5.16
CA ASN A 168 -11.32 0.98 -6.25
C ASN A 168 -12.46 1.64 -7.03
N LEU A 169 -12.45 2.95 -7.10
CA LEU A 169 -13.39 3.77 -7.87
C LEU A 169 -12.90 4.03 -9.28
N SER A 170 -11.62 3.79 -9.55
CA SER A 170 -11.02 3.96 -10.87
C SER A 170 -11.13 2.67 -11.68
N GLY A 171 -11.20 2.80 -12.99
CA GLY A 171 -11.15 1.69 -13.92
C GLY A 171 -11.38 2.19 -15.34
N ASN A 172 -10.56 1.75 -16.27
CA ASN A 172 -10.70 2.04 -17.69
C ASN A 172 -10.90 0.71 -18.44
N LYS A 173 -11.94 0.63 -19.25
CA LYS A 173 -12.27 -0.59 -20.01
C LYS A 173 -11.31 -0.86 -21.17
N SER A 174 -10.48 0.10 -21.55
CA SER A 174 -9.50 0.01 -22.63
C SER A 174 -8.11 -0.40 -22.17
N ASP A 175 -7.93 -0.73 -20.90
CA ASP A 175 -6.64 -1.14 -20.33
C ASP A 175 -6.31 -2.60 -20.72
N TYR A 176 -5.01 -2.91 -20.86
CA TYR A 176 -4.54 -4.30 -21.13
C TYR A 176 -4.93 -5.22 -19.97
N ILE A 177 -4.81 -4.71 -18.74
CA ILE A 177 -5.21 -5.41 -17.52
C ILE A 177 -6.22 -4.58 -16.75
N GLN A 178 -7.24 -5.25 -16.24
CA GLN A 178 -8.22 -4.68 -15.34
C GLN A 178 -8.12 -5.35 -13.96
N LEU A 179 -8.16 -4.51 -12.93
CA LEU A 179 -8.18 -4.98 -11.54
C LEU A 179 -9.62 -5.01 -11.02
N LYS A 180 -9.93 -5.98 -10.16
CA LYS A 180 -11.19 -6.02 -9.44
C LYS A 180 -11.36 -4.76 -8.58
N LYS A 181 -12.61 -4.40 -8.35
CA LYS A 181 -12.95 -3.17 -7.63
C LYS A 181 -12.75 -3.27 -6.13
N THR A 182 -12.79 -4.47 -5.55
CA THR A 182 -12.73 -4.68 -4.10
C THR A 182 -11.51 -5.47 -3.71
N ASP A 183 -10.86 -5.06 -2.63
CA ASP A 183 -9.77 -5.79 -1.97
C ASP A 183 -9.90 -5.63 -0.46
N ILE A 184 -9.32 -6.55 0.29
CA ILE A 184 -9.23 -6.49 1.75
C ILE A 184 -7.76 -6.56 2.12
N PHE A 185 -7.27 -5.50 2.75
CA PHE A 185 -5.88 -5.43 3.21
C PHE A 185 -5.79 -5.86 4.68
N LEU A 186 -4.78 -6.65 4.97
CA LEU A 186 -4.26 -6.81 6.32
C LEU A 186 -3.28 -5.68 6.59
N GLU A 187 -3.44 -4.98 7.70
CA GLU A 187 -2.57 -3.88 8.10
C GLU A 187 -1.81 -4.22 9.37
N LEU A 188 -0.52 -3.91 9.37
CA LEU A 188 0.34 -3.92 10.55
C LEU A 188 1.08 -2.59 10.59
N GLY A 189 1.14 -1.97 11.75
CA GLY A 189 1.79 -0.68 11.86
C GLY A 189 2.40 -0.41 13.23
N LEU A 190 3.22 0.61 13.24
CA LEU A 190 3.83 1.13 14.45
C LEU A 190 3.79 2.66 14.39
N GLY A 191 3.55 3.27 15.53
CA GLY A 191 3.44 4.71 15.64
C GLY A 191 3.79 5.22 17.03
N CYS A 192 3.73 6.52 17.16
CA CYS A 192 3.94 7.18 18.43
C CYS A 192 3.01 8.39 18.57
N ASP A 193 2.29 8.47 19.68
CA ASP A 193 1.53 9.66 20.03
C ASP A 193 2.46 10.74 20.56
N PHE A 194 2.41 11.92 19.99
CA PHE A 194 3.07 13.12 20.48
C PHE A 194 2.02 14.09 21.00
N TYR A 195 2.03 14.33 22.29
CA TYR A 195 1.09 15.24 22.96
C TYR A 195 1.63 16.68 22.88
N LEU A 196 1.12 17.43 21.92
CA LEU A 196 1.40 18.85 21.79
C LEU A 196 0.42 19.66 22.65
N PRO A 197 0.69 20.96 22.94
CA PRO A 197 -0.18 21.75 23.80
C PRO A 197 -1.63 21.83 23.33
N PHE A 198 -1.86 21.85 22.00
CA PHE A 198 -3.19 22.08 21.39
C PHE A 198 -3.81 20.83 20.76
N PHE A 199 -3.00 19.91 20.27
CA PHE A 199 -3.45 18.70 19.60
C PHE A 199 -2.50 17.52 19.84
N LYS A 200 -2.96 16.33 19.54
CA LYS A 200 -2.13 15.11 19.55
C LYS A 200 -1.76 14.80 18.10
N LEU A 201 -0.46 14.75 17.83
CA LEU A 201 0.10 14.32 16.55
C LEU A 201 0.51 12.86 16.64
N ARG A 202 0.11 12.07 15.66
CA ARG A 202 0.39 10.63 15.63
C ARG A 202 0.95 10.22 14.27
N PRO A 203 2.28 10.28 14.06
CA PRO A 203 2.92 9.63 12.94
C PRO A 203 2.82 8.10 13.07
N GLU A 204 2.45 7.44 11.99
CA GLU A 204 2.25 6.00 11.93
C GLU A 204 2.78 5.46 10.61
N LEU A 205 3.63 4.43 10.67
CA LEU A 205 4.10 3.67 9.53
C LEU A 205 3.31 2.37 9.45
N LYS A 206 2.63 2.14 8.32
CA LYS A 206 1.81 0.96 8.06
C LYS A 206 2.39 0.13 6.94
N PHE A 207 2.32 -1.19 7.11
CA PHE A 207 2.52 -2.19 6.07
C PHE A 207 1.18 -2.84 5.77
N MET A 208 0.78 -2.86 4.51
CA MET A 208 -0.52 -3.29 4.07
C MET A 208 -0.38 -4.33 2.96
N TYR A 209 -1.03 -5.48 3.12
CA TYR A 209 -1.01 -6.56 2.15
C TYR A 209 -2.43 -6.97 1.75
N GLY A 210 -2.72 -6.93 0.44
CA GLY A 210 -4.01 -7.33 -0.14
C GLY A 210 -4.17 -8.85 -0.11
N LEU A 211 -5.21 -9.31 0.58
CA LEU A 211 -5.49 -10.74 0.76
C LEU A 211 -6.20 -11.35 -0.44
N MET A 212 -6.87 -10.53 -1.26
CA MET A 212 -7.65 -11.01 -2.39
C MET A 212 -6.81 -11.03 -3.67
N ASN A 213 -7.10 -12.00 -4.54
CA ASN A 213 -6.64 -11.92 -5.92
C ASN A 213 -7.46 -10.86 -6.65
N ILE A 214 -6.83 -9.72 -6.92
CA ILE A 214 -7.46 -8.56 -7.56
C ILE A 214 -7.39 -8.59 -9.09
N TYR A 215 -6.74 -9.58 -9.70
CA TYR A 215 -6.74 -9.74 -11.15
C TYR A 215 -8.12 -10.12 -11.67
N ASP A 216 -8.66 -9.35 -12.64
CA ASP A 216 -9.97 -9.62 -13.26
C ASP A 216 -9.81 -10.50 -14.50
N LYS A 217 -10.03 -11.82 -14.32
CA LYS A 217 -9.97 -12.81 -15.41
C LYS A 217 -11.11 -12.66 -16.43
N ASP A 218 -12.24 -12.07 -16.03
CA ASP A 218 -13.39 -11.89 -16.92
C ASP A 218 -13.17 -10.75 -17.93
N HIS A 219 -12.18 -9.90 -17.68
CA HIS A 219 -11.77 -8.87 -18.65
C HIS A 219 -11.37 -9.45 -20.00
N VAL A 220 -10.72 -10.61 -20.02
CA VAL A 220 -10.34 -11.33 -21.25
C VAL A 220 -11.54 -11.52 -22.22
N LYS A 221 -12.74 -11.78 -21.69
CA LYS A 221 -13.96 -11.98 -22.48
C LYS A 221 -14.51 -10.68 -23.11
N ASN A 222 -14.10 -9.53 -22.53
CA ASN A 222 -14.59 -8.20 -22.91
C ASN A 222 -13.64 -7.42 -23.81
N VAL A 223 -12.44 -7.96 -24.05
CA VAL A 223 -11.42 -7.35 -24.91
C VAL A 223 -11.91 -7.40 -26.35
N LYS A 224 -12.10 -6.22 -26.97
CA LYS A 224 -12.55 -6.10 -28.38
C LYS A 224 -11.41 -6.30 -29.35
N ASP A 225 -10.21 -5.85 -28.98
CA ASP A 225 -9.01 -5.92 -29.79
C ASP A 225 -8.20 -7.17 -29.43
N LYS A 226 -8.17 -8.15 -30.26
CA LYS A 226 -7.46 -9.41 -29.99
C LYS A 226 -5.95 -9.25 -29.92
N SER A 227 -5.38 -8.15 -30.41
CA SER A 227 -3.96 -7.83 -30.24
C SER A 227 -3.57 -7.58 -28.76
N MET A 228 -4.55 -7.28 -27.90
CA MET A 228 -4.36 -7.10 -26.46
C MET A 228 -4.36 -8.40 -25.67
N LEU A 229 -4.86 -9.51 -26.24
CA LEU A 229 -5.00 -10.81 -25.56
C LEU A 229 -3.71 -11.33 -24.91
N PRO A 230 -2.52 -11.28 -25.55
CA PRO A 230 -1.29 -11.77 -24.95
C PRO A 230 -0.94 -11.04 -23.66
N TYR A 231 -1.22 -9.75 -23.60
CA TYR A 231 -0.97 -8.90 -22.42
C TYR A 231 -2.00 -9.16 -21.32
N THR A 232 -3.27 -9.34 -21.71
CA THR A 232 -4.35 -9.64 -20.77
C THR A 232 -4.20 -11.05 -20.16
N LEU A 233 -3.69 -12.02 -20.90
CA LEU A 233 -3.48 -13.39 -20.44
C LEU A 233 -2.16 -13.60 -19.68
N ALA A 234 -1.30 -12.59 -19.59
CA ALA A 234 0.04 -12.71 -19.05
C ALA A 234 0.09 -12.97 -17.53
N ALA A 235 -0.97 -12.65 -16.77
CA ALA A 235 -1.05 -12.88 -15.33
C ALA A 235 -2.10 -13.91 -14.95
N LYS A 236 -1.84 -14.66 -13.87
CA LYS A 236 -2.81 -15.55 -13.21
C LYS A 236 -3.44 -14.89 -12.00
N GLU A 237 -2.64 -14.20 -11.22
CA GLU A 237 -3.03 -13.57 -9.97
C GLU A 237 -2.28 -12.26 -9.79
N ALA A 238 -2.89 -11.35 -9.02
CA ALA A 238 -2.27 -10.10 -8.62
C ALA A 238 -2.67 -9.77 -7.19
N HIS A 239 -1.70 -9.39 -6.37
CA HIS A 239 -1.88 -8.94 -4.99
C HIS A 239 -1.32 -7.55 -4.79
N SER A 240 -2.08 -6.71 -4.10
CA SER A 240 -1.63 -5.34 -3.78
C SER A 240 -0.76 -5.32 -2.53
N LYS A 241 0.31 -4.53 -2.58
CA LYS A 241 1.15 -4.19 -1.42
C LYS A 241 1.21 -2.68 -1.28
N MET A 242 1.16 -2.19 -0.05
CA MET A 242 1.33 -0.77 0.23
C MET A 242 2.16 -0.56 1.50
N ILE A 243 2.95 0.51 1.50
CA ILE A 243 3.62 1.04 2.68
C ILE A 243 3.13 2.48 2.83
N ALA A 244 2.51 2.82 3.96
CA ALA A 244 1.95 4.15 4.18
C ALA A 244 2.58 4.82 5.39
N LEU A 245 2.94 6.08 5.24
CA LEU A 245 3.30 6.98 6.33
C LEU A 245 2.14 7.96 6.51
N THR A 246 1.45 7.83 7.64
CA THR A 246 0.23 8.60 7.92
C THR A 246 0.43 9.45 9.16
N PHE A 247 -0.10 10.66 9.14
CA PHE A 247 -0.13 11.58 10.25
C PHE A 247 -1.58 11.80 10.67
N TYR A 248 -1.88 11.48 11.92
CA TYR A 248 -3.19 11.73 12.51
C TYR A 248 -3.11 12.95 13.43
N PHE A 249 -4.17 13.74 13.42
CA PHE A 249 -4.33 14.96 14.21
C PHE A 249 -5.63 14.85 15.02
N GLU A 250 -5.51 14.84 16.36
CA GLU A 250 -6.62 14.69 17.32
C GLU A 250 -6.71 15.86 18.32
#